data_a8cd623b9f3626570ffb6631cb5c8d41
#
_entry.id   a8cd623b9f3626570ffb6631cb5c8d41
#
_cell.length_a   1.000
_cell.length_b   1.000
_cell.length_c   1.000
_cell.angle_alpha   90.00
_cell.angle_beta   90.00
_cell.angle_gamma   90.00
#
_symmetry.space_group_name_H-M   'P 1'
#
loop_
_entity.id
_entity.type
_entity.pdbx_description
1 polymer ?
#
loop_
_entity_poly.entity_id
_entity_poly.type
_entity_poly.pdbx_seq_one_letter_code
_entity_poly.pdbx_strand_id
1 'polypeptide(L)'
;MIIEPENESPSLVYSTMIRAITPRPIAWVSTISADGVPNLAPFSYFNGVSTTPAALMFSAVNKPDGSKKDTVRNIEATREFVVNLSLIHI
;
A
#
# COMPACT_ATOMS: atom_id res chain seq x y z
N MET A 1 0.92 -19.37 18.46
CA MET A 1 2.24 -18.92 17.95
C MET A 1 2.48 -17.49 18.38
N ILE A 2 3.66 -17.23 18.90
CA ILE A 2 4.06 -15.89 19.33
C ILE A 2 5.24 -15.45 18.47
N ILE A 3 5.17 -14.24 17.93
CA ILE A 3 6.25 -13.67 17.14
C ILE A 3 6.70 -12.39 17.80
N GLU A 4 7.99 -12.28 18.03
CA GLU A 4 8.61 -11.07 18.56
C GLU A 4 9.35 -10.40 17.39
N PRO A 5 8.77 -9.34 16.78
CA PRO A 5 9.31 -8.78 15.54
C PRO A 5 10.77 -8.35 15.61
N GLU A 6 11.22 -7.87 16.77
CA GLU A 6 12.60 -7.43 16.94
C GLU A 6 13.61 -8.58 16.87
N ASN A 7 13.14 -9.83 17.06
CA ASN A 7 13.99 -11.00 17.03
C ASN A 7 13.90 -11.79 15.73
N GLU A 8 13.12 -11.28 14.76
CA GLU A 8 12.88 -11.98 13.51
C GLU A 8 13.36 -11.13 12.32
N SER A 9 13.63 -11.79 11.20
CA SER A 9 14.00 -11.05 10.01
C SER A 9 12.80 -10.24 9.49
N PRO A 10 13.03 -9.06 8.91
CA PRO A 10 11.93 -8.27 8.34
C PRO A 10 11.12 -9.04 7.30
N SER A 11 11.76 -9.90 6.51
CA SER A 11 11.03 -10.67 5.50
C SER A 11 10.11 -11.71 6.13
N LEU A 12 10.50 -12.32 7.27
CA LEU A 12 9.62 -13.25 7.96
C LEU A 12 8.43 -12.53 8.56
N VAL A 13 8.64 -11.37 9.17
CA VAL A 13 7.55 -10.56 9.72
C VAL A 13 6.57 -10.18 8.61
N TYR A 14 7.07 -9.70 7.48
CA TYR A 14 6.23 -9.31 6.36
C TYR A 14 5.40 -10.51 5.84
N SER A 15 6.06 -11.64 5.57
CA SER A 15 5.33 -12.81 5.04
C SER A 15 4.30 -13.36 6.02
N THR A 16 4.57 -13.27 7.32
CA THR A 16 3.62 -13.70 8.33
C THR A 16 2.40 -12.79 8.35
N MET A 17 2.62 -11.48 8.28
CA MET A 17 1.51 -10.52 8.26
C MET A 17 0.61 -10.69 7.04
N ILE A 18 1.19 -10.86 5.85
CA ILE A 18 0.37 -10.99 4.65
C ILE A 18 -0.39 -12.32 4.60
N ARG A 19 0.11 -13.35 5.28
CA ARG A 19 -0.61 -14.64 5.40
C ARG A 19 -1.69 -14.58 6.46
N ALA A 20 -1.43 -13.91 7.58
CA ALA A 20 -2.38 -13.81 8.67
C ALA A 20 -3.56 -12.90 8.33
N ILE A 21 -3.33 -11.84 7.54
CA ILE A 21 -4.37 -10.90 7.15
C ILE A 21 -4.89 -11.31 5.78
N THR A 22 -5.74 -12.32 5.79
CA THR A 22 -6.31 -12.93 4.58
C THR A 22 -7.74 -13.37 4.87
N PRO A 23 -8.72 -13.09 4.00
CA PRO A 23 -8.59 -12.27 2.78
C PRO A 23 -8.40 -10.79 3.09
N ARG A 24 -7.84 -10.07 2.13
CA ARG A 24 -7.69 -8.63 2.27
C ARG A 24 -7.92 -7.94 0.93
N PRO A 25 -8.45 -6.70 0.94
CA PRO A 25 -8.64 -5.97 -0.30
C PRO A 25 -7.29 -5.51 -0.86
N ILE A 26 -7.19 -5.46 -2.17
CA ILE A 26 -6.02 -4.97 -2.86
C ILE A 26 -6.39 -3.67 -3.56
N ALA A 27 -5.65 -2.61 -3.30
CA ALA A 27 -5.85 -1.34 -3.96
C ALA A 27 -4.87 -1.22 -5.14
N TRP A 28 -5.38 -1.16 -6.35
CA TRP A 28 -4.60 -0.76 -7.50
C TRP A 28 -4.64 0.76 -7.55
N VAL A 29 -3.54 1.39 -7.19
CA VAL A 29 -3.50 2.85 -7.08
C VAL A 29 -2.87 3.42 -8.34
N SER A 30 -3.65 4.25 -9.04
CA SER A 30 -3.15 4.97 -10.20
C SER A 30 -2.82 6.39 -9.82
N THR A 31 -1.70 6.86 -10.32
CA THR A 31 -1.20 8.22 -10.09
C THR A 31 -0.59 8.74 -11.37
N ILE A 32 -0.32 10.03 -11.38
CA ILE A 32 0.36 10.65 -12.50
C ILE A 32 1.48 11.53 -11.95
N SER A 33 2.61 11.55 -12.63
CA SER A 33 3.72 12.40 -12.21
C SER A 33 3.47 13.86 -12.58
N ALA A 34 4.29 14.76 -12.04
CA ALA A 34 4.21 16.18 -12.41
C ALA A 34 4.42 16.38 -13.91
N ASP A 35 5.14 15.48 -14.57
CA ASP A 35 5.40 15.52 -16.00
C ASP A 35 4.33 14.79 -16.83
N GLY A 36 3.29 14.30 -16.20
CA GLY A 36 2.20 13.62 -16.90
C GLY A 36 2.41 12.14 -17.18
N VAL A 37 3.38 11.50 -16.54
CA VAL A 37 3.64 10.07 -16.73
C VAL A 37 2.76 9.26 -15.78
N PRO A 38 1.89 8.37 -16.28
CA PRO A 38 1.04 7.57 -15.41
C PRO A 38 1.80 6.44 -14.72
N ASN A 39 1.31 6.05 -13.55
CA ASN A 39 1.84 4.92 -12.79
C ASN A 39 0.68 4.14 -12.18
N LEU A 40 0.80 2.82 -12.14
CA LEU A 40 -0.18 1.94 -11.52
C LEU A 40 0.54 0.92 -10.67
N ALA A 41 0.16 0.81 -9.40
CA ALA A 41 0.80 -0.13 -8.49
C ALA A 41 -0.21 -0.72 -7.52
N PRO A 42 -0.06 -2.01 -7.16
CA PRO A 42 -0.93 -2.66 -6.19
C PRO A 42 -0.42 -2.46 -4.76
N PHE A 43 -1.35 -2.28 -3.83
CA PHE A 43 -1.04 -2.19 -2.41
C PHE A 43 -1.95 -3.12 -1.64
N SER A 44 -1.35 -4.03 -0.88
CA SER A 44 -2.09 -5.02 -0.10
C SER A 44 -2.40 -4.58 1.33
N TYR A 45 -1.78 -3.50 1.82
CA TYR A 45 -2.16 -2.90 3.09
C TYR A 45 -3.10 -1.74 2.82
N PHE A 46 -4.37 -2.08 2.64
CA PHE A 46 -5.40 -1.14 2.25
C PHE A 46 -6.65 -1.36 3.09
N ASN A 47 -7.24 -0.28 3.58
CA ASN A 47 -8.45 -0.37 4.39
C ASN A 47 -9.26 0.92 4.37
N GLY A 48 -10.56 0.80 4.60
CA GLY A 48 -11.39 1.94 4.94
C GLY A 48 -11.18 2.34 6.39
N VAL A 49 -11.18 3.63 6.67
CA VAL A 49 -10.88 4.15 7.99
C VAL A 49 -12.08 4.83 8.63
N SER A 50 -12.87 5.57 7.84
CA SER A 50 -13.98 6.37 8.38
C SER A 50 -15.00 6.62 7.29
N THR A 51 -16.26 6.80 7.70
CA THR A 51 -17.33 7.14 6.76
C THR A 51 -17.73 8.61 6.85
N THR A 52 -17.48 9.26 7.99
CA THR A 52 -17.85 10.66 8.19
C THR A 52 -16.70 11.38 8.92
N PRO A 53 -15.79 11.99 8.20
CA PRO A 53 -15.68 12.05 6.73
C PRO A 53 -15.28 10.72 6.12
N ALA A 54 -15.63 10.53 4.86
CA ALA A 54 -15.20 9.34 4.15
C ALA A 54 -13.68 9.33 3.99
N ALA A 55 -13.04 8.30 4.51
CA ALA A 55 -11.59 8.19 4.48
C ALA A 55 -11.16 6.74 4.32
N LEU A 56 -10.13 6.54 3.51
CA LEU A 56 -9.48 5.26 3.35
C LEU A 56 -7.97 5.46 3.40
N MET A 57 -7.25 4.36 3.58
CA MET A 57 -5.79 4.45 3.62
C MET A 57 -5.17 3.25 2.92
N PHE A 58 -4.00 3.46 2.37
CA PHE A 58 -3.12 2.38 1.98
C PHE A 58 -1.70 2.71 2.45
N SER A 59 -0.93 1.67 2.73
CA SER A 59 0.43 1.84 3.22
C SER A 59 1.42 1.53 2.10
N ALA A 60 2.26 2.49 1.80
CA ALA A 60 3.29 2.34 0.77
C ALA A 60 4.66 2.27 1.46
N VAL A 61 5.17 1.05 1.59
CA VAL A 61 6.46 0.81 2.19
C VAL A 61 7.57 1.31 1.25
N ASN A 62 8.58 1.96 1.80
CA ASN A 62 9.70 2.43 0.98
C ASN A 62 10.43 1.26 0.33
N LYS A 63 11.16 1.57 -0.75
CA LYS A 63 12.01 0.58 -1.42
C LYS A 63 13.14 0.13 -0.48
N PRO A 64 13.76 -1.03 -0.74
CA PRO A 64 14.85 -1.52 0.13
C PRO A 64 15.99 -0.55 0.34
N ASP A 65 16.25 0.35 -0.62
CA ASP A 65 17.29 1.36 -0.50
C ASP A 65 16.84 2.60 0.30
N GLY A 66 15.62 2.58 0.83
CA GLY A 66 15.07 3.69 1.60
C GLY A 66 14.38 4.76 0.78
N SER A 67 14.44 4.69 -0.54
CA SER A 67 13.78 5.70 -1.37
C SER A 67 12.27 5.47 -1.44
N LYS A 68 11.53 6.53 -1.75
CA LYS A 68 10.08 6.46 -1.89
C LYS A 68 9.69 5.81 -3.21
N LYS A 69 8.59 5.06 -3.19
CA LYS A 69 8.00 4.51 -4.42
C LYS A 69 7.46 5.64 -5.29
N ASP A 70 7.36 5.37 -6.60
CA ASP A 70 6.85 6.36 -7.56
C ASP A 70 5.43 6.83 -7.19
N THR A 71 4.59 5.92 -6.71
CA THR A 71 3.24 6.26 -6.26
C THR A 71 3.27 7.37 -5.20
N VAL A 72 4.14 7.23 -4.20
CA VAL A 72 4.24 8.21 -3.12
C VAL A 72 4.75 9.55 -3.66
N ARG A 73 5.79 9.52 -4.50
CA ARG A 73 6.32 10.76 -5.08
C ARG A 73 5.28 11.47 -5.92
N ASN A 74 4.50 10.73 -6.70
CA ASN A 74 3.45 11.31 -7.53
C ASN A 74 2.35 11.94 -6.69
N ILE A 75 1.92 11.26 -5.61
CA ILE A 75 0.90 11.81 -4.72
C ILE A 75 1.39 13.09 -4.04
N GLU A 76 2.64 13.10 -3.59
CA GLU A 76 3.21 14.29 -2.97
C GLU A 76 3.28 15.47 -3.95
N ALA A 77 3.52 15.19 -5.23
CA ALA A 77 3.61 16.22 -6.25
C ALA A 77 2.25 16.75 -6.72
N THR A 78 1.27 15.84 -6.91
CA THR A 78 -0.02 16.20 -7.50
C THR A 78 -1.16 16.26 -6.50
N ARG A 79 -0.98 15.66 -5.31
CA ARG A 79 -1.96 15.59 -4.23
C ARG A 79 -3.27 14.89 -4.63
N GLU A 80 -3.16 13.93 -5.54
CA GLU A 80 -4.32 13.14 -5.95
C GLU A 80 -3.91 11.73 -6.36
N PHE A 81 -4.84 10.79 -6.20
CA PHE A 81 -4.68 9.42 -6.65
C PHE A 81 -6.05 8.79 -6.80
N VAL A 82 -6.11 7.70 -7.56
CA VAL A 82 -7.34 6.94 -7.74
C VAL A 82 -7.11 5.52 -7.24
N VAL A 83 -8.03 5.04 -6.42
CA VAL A 83 -8.03 3.65 -5.96
C VAL A 83 -8.94 2.84 -6.87
N ASN A 84 -8.35 1.84 -7.52
CA ASN A 84 -9.08 0.87 -8.31
C ASN A 84 -9.13 -0.42 -7.51
N LEU A 85 -10.30 -0.78 -7.01
CA LEU A 85 -10.43 -1.89 -6.09
C LEU A 85 -10.39 -3.23 -6.81
N SER A 86 -9.52 -4.12 -6.36
CA SER A 86 -9.46 -5.46 -6.91
C SER A 86 -10.47 -6.36 -6.20
N LEU A 87 -11.25 -7.07 -6.97
CA LEU A 87 -12.22 -8.02 -6.44
C LEU A 87 -11.73 -9.47 -6.50
N ILE A 88 -10.59 -9.69 -7.12
CA ILE A 88 -10.13 -11.03 -7.37
C ILE A 88 -9.07 -11.49 -6.45
N HIS A 89 -8.29 -10.84 -6.04
CA HIS A 89 -7.26 -11.22 -5.41
C HIS A 89 -6.97 -11.18 -4.40
N ILE A 90 -6.90 -11.87 -4.10
CA ILE A 90 -6.78 -11.94 -2.91
C ILE A 90 -5.82 -12.89 -2.45
#